data_1f4ad1ea3e9a9085b60cdc0a28c4352b
#
_entry.id   1f4ad1ea3e9a9085b60cdc0a28c4352b
#
_cell.length_a   1.000
_cell.length_b   1.000
_cell.length_c   1.000
_cell.angle_alpha   90.00
_cell.angle_beta   90.00
_cell.angle_gamma   90.00
#
_symmetry.space_group_name_H-M   'P 1'
#
loop_
_entity.id
_entity.type
_entity.pdbx_description
1 polymer ?
#
loop_
_entity_poly.entity_id
_entity_poly.type
_entity_poly.pdbx_seq_one_letter_code
_entity_poly.pdbx_strand_id
1 'polypeptide(L)'
;MKTMMVLLLAAVMLLSLVAVASAEEPLSGGWETAEDTTVTEERSELFFNALGNLVGVDYTPVAYLGSQVVAGTNHCFLCLKRVVVPDAIPSYVLVYVYQDLQGNAEILNIADFDFGSFCTYGAE
;
A
#
# COMPACT_ATOMS: atom_id res chain seq x y z
N MET A 1 14.72 54.60 -8.56
CA MET A 1 15.55 53.39 -8.46
C MET A 1 15.33 52.60 -7.17
N LYS A 2 15.28 53.24 -6.02
CA LYS A 2 15.07 52.54 -4.73
C LYS A 2 13.67 51.88 -4.60
N THR A 3 12.64 52.52 -5.16
CA THR A 3 11.26 51.98 -5.15
C THR A 3 11.07 50.78 -6.08
N MET A 4 11.76 50.68 -7.22
CA MET A 4 11.70 49.53 -8.08
C MET A 4 12.37 48.27 -7.49
N MET A 5 13.47 48.51 -6.74
CA MET A 5 14.21 47.40 -6.09
C MET A 5 13.42 46.79 -4.93
N VAL A 6 12.66 47.63 -4.18
CA VAL A 6 11.80 47.13 -3.10
C VAL A 6 10.60 46.35 -3.63
N LEU A 7 10.03 46.78 -4.78
CA LEU A 7 8.93 46.05 -5.44
C LEU A 7 9.38 44.70 -5.98
N LEU A 8 10.61 44.60 -6.53
CA LEU A 8 11.17 43.34 -7.00
C LEU A 8 11.44 42.36 -5.88
N LEU A 9 11.97 42.85 -4.74
CA LEU A 9 12.18 42.02 -3.55
C LEU A 9 10.87 41.50 -2.95
N ALA A 10 9.81 42.32 -2.93
CA ALA A 10 8.51 41.93 -2.46
C ALA A 10 7.86 40.87 -3.36
N ALA A 11 8.03 40.98 -4.68
CA ALA A 11 7.53 40.00 -5.66
C ALA A 11 8.25 38.66 -5.54
N VAL A 12 9.55 38.67 -5.30
CA VAL A 12 10.33 37.44 -5.10
C VAL A 12 9.96 36.74 -3.79
N MET A 13 9.70 37.52 -2.73
CA MET A 13 9.24 36.94 -1.45
C MET A 13 7.82 36.34 -1.55
N LEU A 14 6.93 36.95 -2.31
CA LEU A 14 5.59 36.41 -2.55
C LEU A 14 5.63 35.10 -3.35
N LEU A 15 6.52 34.99 -4.35
CA LEU A 15 6.71 33.78 -5.13
C LEU A 15 7.27 32.63 -4.28
N SER A 16 8.17 32.91 -3.35
CA SER A 16 8.71 31.86 -2.48
C SER A 16 7.69 31.36 -1.45
N LEU A 17 6.78 32.21 -0.98
CA LEU A 17 5.68 31.82 -0.10
C LEU A 17 4.65 30.91 -0.80
N VAL A 18 4.35 31.18 -2.08
CA VAL A 18 3.44 30.33 -2.88
C VAL A 18 4.06 28.96 -3.16
N ALA A 19 5.38 28.92 -3.41
CA ALA A 19 6.09 27.64 -3.60
C ALA A 19 6.12 26.78 -2.33
N VAL A 20 6.22 27.39 -1.15
CA VAL A 20 6.16 26.67 0.14
C VAL A 20 4.77 26.17 0.43
N ALA A 21 3.71 26.91 0.09
CA ALA A 21 2.32 26.49 0.30
C ALA A 21 1.90 25.32 -0.63
N SER A 22 2.51 25.20 -1.83
CA SER A 22 2.22 24.11 -2.74
C SER A 22 3.01 22.82 -2.44
N ALA A 23 3.92 22.85 -1.47
CA ALA A 23 4.74 21.72 -1.08
C ALA A 23 4.21 21.03 0.21
N GLU A 24 2.92 21.18 0.52
CA GLU A 24 2.31 20.39 1.59
C GLU A 24 2.41 18.92 1.24
N GLU A 25 3.09 18.16 2.10
CA GLU A 25 3.20 16.72 1.94
C GLU A 25 1.82 16.08 2.07
N PRO A 26 1.51 15.11 1.19
CA PRO A 26 0.29 14.33 1.38
C PRO A 26 0.31 13.71 2.77
N LEU A 27 -0.83 13.79 3.48
CA LEU A 27 -0.98 13.20 4.80
C LEU A 27 -0.67 11.70 4.72
N SER A 28 0.45 11.30 5.36
CA SER A 28 0.76 9.89 5.53
C SER A 28 -0.25 9.26 6.49
N GLY A 29 -0.65 8.03 6.26
CA GLY A 29 -1.44 7.24 7.17
C GLY A 29 -2.82 6.81 6.68
N GLY A 30 -3.34 7.40 5.61
CA GLY A 30 -4.63 6.98 5.04
C GLY A 30 -4.48 5.81 4.06
N TRP A 31 -5.27 4.77 4.25
CA TRP A 31 -5.41 3.72 3.24
C TRP A 31 -6.35 4.16 2.14
N GLU A 32 -5.92 3.96 0.90
CA GLU A 32 -6.74 4.20 -0.29
C GLU A 32 -7.13 2.87 -0.91
N THR A 33 -8.43 2.70 -1.13
CA THR A 33 -8.94 1.52 -1.84
C THR A 33 -8.50 1.56 -3.30
N ALA A 34 -8.02 0.44 -3.82
CA ALA A 34 -7.64 0.33 -5.21
C ALA A 34 -8.88 0.46 -6.12
N GLU A 35 -8.78 1.28 -7.15
CA GLU A 35 -9.82 1.37 -8.18
C GLU A 35 -9.89 0.10 -9.03
N ASP A 36 -8.72 -0.48 -9.31
CA ASP A 36 -8.57 -1.76 -10.01
C ASP A 36 -7.94 -2.76 -9.06
N THR A 37 -8.69 -3.81 -8.72
CA THR A 37 -8.29 -4.86 -7.79
C THR A 37 -7.53 -6.00 -8.46
N THR A 38 -7.29 -5.91 -9.76
CA THR A 38 -6.57 -6.95 -10.51
C THR A 38 -5.16 -7.10 -9.96
N VAL A 39 -4.74 -8.33 -9.75
CA VAL A 39 -3.34 -8.64 -9.46
C VAL A 39 -2.59 -8.65 -10.79
N THR A 40 -2.10 -7.50 -11.17
CA THR A 40 -1.30 -7.32 -12.39
C THR A 40 0.04 -8.05 -12.26
N GLU A 41 0.74 -8.21 -13.37
CA GLU A 41 2.08 -8.81 -13.35
C GLU A 41 3.03 -8.06 -12.43
N GLU A 42 3.00 -6.73 -12.46
CA GLU A 42 3.79 -5.87 -11.59
C GLU A 42 3.45 -6.09 -10.10
N ARG A 43 2.17 -6.15 -9.77
CA ARG A 43 1.70 -6.43 -8.40
C ARG A 43 2.06 -7.83 -7.94
N SER A 44 1.99 -8.79 -8.83
CA SER A 44 2.39 -10.17 -8.57
C SER A 44 3.89 -10.27 -8.27
N GLU A 45 4.72 -9.61 -9.05
CA GLU A 45 6.17 -9.56 -8.82
C GLU A 45 6.50 -8.92 -7.48
N LEU A 46 5.85 -7.81 -7.15
CA LEU A 46 5.99 -7.13 -5.86
C LEU A 46 5.66 -8.08 -4.71
N PHE A 47 4.55 -8.78 -4.82
CA PHE A 47 4.09 -9.75 -3.81
C PHE A 47 5.09 -10.88 -3.60
N PHE A 48 5.51 -11.53 -4.68
CA PHE A 48 6.43 -12.67 -4.59
C PHE A 48 7.84 -12.26 -4.20
N ASN A 49 8.28 -11.06 -4.56
CA ASN A 49 9.55 -10.51 -4.07
C ASN A 49 9.50 -10.29 -2.55
N ALA A 50 8.39 -9.77 -2.04
CA ALA A 50 8.19 -9.59 -0.60
C ALA A 50 8.11 -10.93 0.14
N LEU A 51 7.44 -11.91 -0.46
CA LEU A 51 7.28 -13.24 0.14
C LEU A 51 8.61 -13.97 0.30
N GLY A 52 9.53 -13.77 -0.62
CA GLY A 52 10.86 -14.37 -0.59
C GLY A 52 10.80 -15.90 -0.62
N ASN A 53 11.57 -16.53 0.30
CA ASN A 53 11.72 -17.98 0.36
C ASN A 53 10.92 -18.62 1.51
N LEU A 54 9.73 -18.09 1.80
CA LEU A 54 8.85 -18.73 2.78
C LEU A 54 8.47 -20.13 2.33
N VAL A 55 8.67 -21.10 3.22
CA VAL A 55 8.37 -22.52 2.97
C VAL A 55 7.30 -23.00 3.94
N GLY A 56 6.55 -24.03 3.53
CA GLY A 56 5.52 -24.67 4.35
C GLY A 56 4.14 -24.08 4.20
N VAL A 57 4.01 -22.92 3.57
CA VAL A 57 2.73 -22.26 3.29
C VAL A 57 2.76 -21.68 1.90
N ASP A 58 1.72 -21.96 1.12
CA ASP A 58 1.49 -21.33 -0.18
C ASP A 58 0.54 -20.16 -0.04
N TYR A 59 0.95 -19.00 -0.55
CA TYR A 59 0.12 -17.82 -0.64
C TYR A 59 -0.15 -17.50 -2.10
N THR A 60 -1.43 -17.36 -2.46
CA THR A 60 -1.86 -16.97 -3.79
C THR A 60 -2.55 -15.63 -3.71
N PRO A 61 -2.00 -14.56 -4.29
CA PRO A 61 -2.68 -13.27 -4.30
C PRO A 61 -3.91 -13.34 -5.21
N VAL A 62 -5.05 -12.99 -4.66
CA VAL A 62 -6.35 -13.07 -5.35
C VAL A 62 -6.80 -11.69 -5.79
N ALA A 63 -6.56 -10.68 -4.96
CA ALA A 63 -6.95 -9.30 -5.25
C ALA A 63 -5.98 -8.32 -4.60
N TYR A 64 -5.81 -7.18 -5.25
CA TYR A 64 -5.10 -6.03 -4.70
C TYR A 64 -6.12 -5.07 -4.12
N LEU A 65 -6.11 -4.85 -2.81
CA LEU A 65 -7.17 -4.12 -2.12
C LEU A 65 -6.89 -2.62 -2.00
N GLY A 66 -5.65 -2.25 -1.88
CA GLY A 66 -5.33 -0.85 -1.71
C GLY A 66 -3.89 -0.60 -1.27
N SER A 67 -3.61 0.66 -0.98
CA SER A 67 -2.29 1.11 -0.60
C SER A 67 -2.34 2.25 0.41
N GLN A 68 -1.22 2.43 1.10
CA GLN A 68 -1.01 3.51 2.05
C GLN A 68 0.35 4.15 1.75
N VAL A 69 0.35 5.43 1.49
CA VAL A 69 1.59 6.16 1.25
C VAL A 69 2.24 6.50 2.60
N VAL A 70 3.47 6.08 2.76
CA VAL A 70 4.33 6.34 3.90
C VAL A 70 5.68 6.80 3.36
N ALA A 71 6.77 6.61 4.09
CA ALA A 71 8.10 6.68 3.46
C ALA A 71 8.30 5.39 2.65
N GLY A 72 7.83 5.37 1.42
CA GLY A 72 7.57 4.20 0.60
C GLY A 72 6.08 3.98 0.46
N THR A 73 5.66 2.74 0.26
CA THR A 73 4.24 2.39 0.10
C THR A 73 3.94 1.07 0.80
N ASN A 74 2.90 1.06 1.60
CA ASN A 74 2.31 -0.17 2.10
C ASN A 74 1.22 -0.62 1.13
N HIS A 75 1.24 -1.90 0.78
CA HIS A 75 0.25 -2.52 -0.10
C HIS A 75 -0.53 -3.58 0.66
N CYS A 76 -1.81 -3.76 0.33
CA CYS A 76 -2.64 -4.79 0.92
C CYS A 76 -3.18 -5.72 -0.15
N PHE A 77 -2.89 -7.01 0.00
CA PHE A 77 -3.36 -8.08 -0.89
C PHE A 77 -4.32 -8.99 -0.13
N LEU A 78 -5.42 -9.34 -0.78
CA LEU A 78 -6.22 -10.48 -0.35
C LEU A 78 -5.61 -11.73 -0.94
N CYS A 79 -5.29 -12.70 -0.10
CA CYS A 79 -4.60 -13.91 -0.52
C CYS A 79 -5.33 -15.16 -0.06
N LEU A 80 -5.18 -16.22 -0.82
CA LEU A 80 -5.52 -17.57 -0.41
C LEU A 80 -4.28 -18.20 0.21
N LYS A 81 -4.41 -18.66 1.43
CA LYS A 81 -3.37 -19.34 2.19
C LYS A 81 -3.65 -20.83 2.24
N ARG A 82 -2.67 -21.62 1.90
CA ARG A 82 -2.75 -23.09 2.04
C ARG A 82 -1.46 -23.61 2.67
N VAL A 83 -1.61 -24.29 3.80
CA VAL A 83 -0.50 -25.00 4.43
C VAL A 83 -0.13 -26.21 3.57
N VAL A 84 1.16 -26.47 3.37
CA VAL A 84 1.64 -27.56 2.52
C VAL A 84 1.63 -28.87 3.33
N VAL A 85 0.42 -29.37 3.59
CA VAL A 85 0.17 -30.69 4.19
C VAL A 85 -1.02 -31.33 3.48
N PRO A 86 -1.15 -32.68 3.51
CA PRO A 86 -2.31 -33.34 2.89
C PRO A 86 -3.62 -32.85 3.50
N ASP A 87 -4.63 -32.68 2.65
CA ASP A 87 -6.00 -32.29 3.04
C ASP A 87 -6.10 -30.93 3.75
N ALA A 88 -5.13 -30.04 3.52
CA ALA A 88 -5.20 -28.69 4.07
C ALA A 88 -6.38 -27.91 3.48
N ILE A 89 -7.15 -27.26 4.35
CA ILE A 89 -8.25 -26.40 3.94
C ILE A 89 -7.69 -24.98 3.71
N PRO A 90 -7.86 -24.42 2.50
CA PRO A 90 -7.40 -23.06 2.25
C PRO A 90 -8.21 -22.04 3.07
N SER A 91 -7.56 -20.98 3.46
CA SER A 91 -8.18 -19.85 4.16
C SER A 91 -7.77 -18.54 3.52
N TYR A 92 -8.55 -17.49 3.75
CA TYR A 92 -8.20 -16.16 3.26
C TYR A 92 -7.40 -15.41 4.31
N VAL A 93 -6.42 -14.64 3.85
CA VAL A 93 -5.60 -13.76 4.69
C VAL A 93 -5.40 -12.43 3.98
N LEU A 94 -5.16 -11.39 4.77
CA LEU A 94 -4.68 -10.12 4.26
C LEU A 94 -3.16 -10.08 4.42
N VAL A 95 -2.44 -9.88 3.33
CA VAL A 95 -0.99 -9.76 3.33
C VAL A 95 -0.63 -8.31 3.07
N TYR A 96 0.05 -7.71 4.03
CA TYR A 96 0.54 -6.34 3.93
C TYR A 96 2.00 -6.38 3.52
N VAL A 97 2.30 -5.70 2.42
CA VAL A 97 3.65 -5.61 1.85
C VAL A 97 4.15 -4.18 1.97
N TYR A 98 5.34 -4.01 2.53
CA TYR A 98 6.03 -2.73 2.52
C TYR A 98 6.99 -2.69 1.34
N GLN A 99 6.89 -1.63 0.54
CA GLN A 99 7.82 -1.33 -0.54
C GLN A 99 8.53 -0.02 -0.23
N ASP A 100 9.87 -0.07 -0.16
CA ASP A 100 10.66 1.13 0.11
C ASP A 100 10.78 2.01 -1.14
N LEU A 101 11.43 3.16 -0.98
CA LEU A 101 11.60 4.13 -2.06
C LEU A 101 12.53 3.65 -3.18
N GLN A 102 13.32 2.59 -2.93
CA GLN A 102 14.18 1.96 -3.91
C GLN A 102 13.50 0.79 -4.64
N GLY A 103 12.29 0.44 -4.24
CA GLY A 103 11.52 -0.64 -4.84
C GLY A 103 11.70 -2.00 -4.16
N ASN A 104 12.50 -2.09 -3.09
CA ASN A 104 12.61 -3.33 -2.31
C ASN A 104 11.32 -3.61 -1.55
N ALA A 105 10.94 -4.86 -1.47
CA ALA A 105 9.69 -5.27 -0.85
C ALA A 105 9.91 -6.30 0.25
N GLU A 106 9.13 -6.18 1.31
CA GLU A 106 9.12 -7.13 2.43
C GLU A 106 7.70 -7.30 2.97
N ILE A 107 7.45 -8.43 3.61
CA ILE A 107 6.18 -8.67 4.29
C ILE A 107 6.15 -7.83 5.57
N LEU A 108 5.15 -6.97 5.67
CA LEU A 108 4.91 -6.13 6.84
C LEU A 108 4.07 -6.87 7.89
N ASN A 109 3.01 -7.53 7.46
CA ASN A 109 2.12 -8.28 8.33
C ASN A 109 1.26 -9.23 7.51
N ILE A 110 0.83 -10.32 8.14
CA ILE A 110 -0.15 -11.26 7.61
C ILE A 110 -1.26 -11.37 8.64
N ALA A 111 -2.48 -10.98 8.27
CA ALA A 111 -3.63 -11.00 9.14
C ALA A 111 -4.65 -12.02 8.65
N ASP A 112 -5.14 -12.85 9.54
CA ASP A 112 -6.22 -13.79 9.21
C ASP A 112 -7.50 -13.01 8.89
N PHE A 113 -8.16 -13.41 7.81
CA PHE A 113 -9.46 -12.88 7.44
C PHE A 113 -10.52 -13.93 7.77
N ASP A 114 -11.19 -13.74 8.89
CA ASP A 114 -12.27 -14.65 9.32
C ASP A 114 -13.53 -14.35 8.51
N PHE A 115 -13.67 -15.07 7.42
CA PHE A 115 -14.80 -14.93 6.52
C PHE A 115 -16.14 -15.13 7.22
N GLY A 116 -16.20 -16.09 8.13
CA GLY A 116 -17.42 -16.40 8.86
C GLY A 116 -17.91 -15.28 9.78
N SER A 117 -16.99 -14.47 10.33
CA SER A 117 -17.39 -13.35 11.19
C SER A 117 -17.93 -12.15 10.42
N PHE A 118 -17.63 -12.05 9.13
CA PHE A 118 -18.13 -10.98 8.25
C PHE A 118 -19.38 -11.39 7.48
N CYS A 119 -19.61 -12.68 7.27
CA CYS A 119 -20.76 -13.19 6.53
C CYS A 119 -21.89 -13.53 7.49
N THR A 120 -22.72 -12.54 7.78
CA THR A 120 -23.84 -12.70 8.72
C THR A 120 -25.18 -12.98 8.02
N TYR A 121 -25.24 -12.84 6.69
CA TYR A 121 -26.44 -13.11 5.92
C TYR A 121 -26.78 -14.60 5.94
N GLY A 122 -28.00 -14.93 6.31
CA GLY A 122 -28.47 -16.30 6.39
C GLY A 122 -28.03 -17.05 7.65
N ALA A 123 -27.30 -16.42 8.57
CA ALA A 123 -26.95 -17.00 9.86
C ALA A 123 -28.11 -16.80 10.85
N GLU A 124 -28.74 -17.86 11.23
CA GLU A 124 -29.80 -17.89 12.25
C GLU A 124 -29.46 -18.84 13.39
#